data_707970142ba0693cd5f5032f1c1461c2
#
_entry.id   707970142ba0693cd5f5032f1c1461c2
#
_cell.length_a   1.000
_cell.length_b   1.000
_cell.length_c   1.000
_cell.angle_alpha   90.00
_cell.angle_beta   90.00
_cell.angle_gamma   90.00
#
_symmetry.space_group_name_H-M   'P 1'
#
loop_
_entity.id
_entity.type
_entity.pdbx_description
1 polymer ?
#
loop_
_entity_poly.entity_id
_entity_poly.type
_entity_poly.pdbx_seq_one_letter_code
_entity_poly.pdbx_strand_id
1 'polypeptide(L)'
;MAGKIRADTIQGDGALRLNIGETTIISVGASAYNIAQPLNVQTTSTFTDTATFDGAVTVGGAATLGSATVSGAALFNSTTEFKAGIDIQQVIETANVSAIVIGGDGTSVGNTTFDVLEGAVKYHTANVANNWTLNVRGNSTVMLDSVMSTGNTLSLSYIASQNATNTFYQTNMEIDGNAVTPKWQGNSAPTAGNADSLDVYSFTIIKTAANTYTVLGSQTQFA
;
A
#
# COMPACT_ATOMS: atom_id res chain seq x y z
N MET A 1 -12.67 61.94 2.13
CA MET A 1 -14.06 61.44 2.19
C MET A 1 -14.07 60.06 1.54
N ALA A 2 -14.45 59.06 2.28
CA ALA A 2 -14.62 57.71 1.70
C ALA A 2 -15.92 57.68 0.89
N GLY A 3 -15.84 57.43 -0.39
CA GLY A 3 -16.99 57.31 -1.28
C GLY A 3 -17.72 55.99 -0.97
N LYS A 4 -19.04 56.07 -0.80
CA LYS A 4 -19.91 54.91 -0.69
C LYS A 4 -20.68 54.76 -1.98
N ILE A 5 -20.58 53.60 -2.63
CA ILE A 5 -21.50 53.23 -3.69
C ILE A 5 -22.69 52.54 -3.01
N ARG A 6 -23.88 53.09 -3.11
CA ARG A 6 -25.16 52.48 -2.70
C ARG A 6 -25.90 52.15 -3.99
N ALA A 7 -26.10 50.88 -4.23
CA ALA A 7 -26.95 50.38 -5.27
C ALA A 7 -27.75 49.18 -4.74
N ASP A 8 -29.04 49.14 -5.02
CA ASP A 8 -29.86 48.00 -4.69
C ASP A 8 -29.55 46.82 -5.61
N THR A 9 -29.02 47.11 -6.79
CA THR A 9 -28.55 46.11 -7.74
C THR A 9 -27.38 46.71 -8.54
N ILE A 10 -26.28 46.01 -8.67
CA ILE A 10 -25.22 46.31 -9.63
C ILE A 10 -25.32 45.21 -10.69
N GLN A 11 -25.80 45.61 -11.87
CA GLN A 11 -25.98 44.73 -13.02
C GLN A 11 -24.98 45.10 -14.09
N GLY A 12 -24.27 44.15 -14.66
CA GLY A 12 -23.33 44.36 -15.74
C GLY A 12 -23.43 43.22 -16.75
N ASP A 13 -23.25 43.53 -18.01
CA ASP A 13 -23.26 42.57 -19.12
C ASP A 13 -21.94 41.79 -19.27
N GLY A 14 -21.05 41.93 -18.29
CA GLY A 14 -19.74 41.30 -18.27
C GLY A 14 -19.18 41.17 -16.84
N ALA A 15 -17.88 41.00 -16.69
CA ALA A 15 -17.21 40.85 -15.40
C ALA A 15 -17.31 42.14 -14.56
N LEU A 16 -17.89 42.06 -13.36
CA LEU A 16 -17.77 43.15 -12.37
C LEU A 16 -16.36 43.12 -11.78
N ARG A 17 -15.60 44.19 -12.01
CA ARG A 17 -14.28 44.38 -11.40
C ARG A 17 -14.37 45.52 -10.41
N LEU A 18 -14.15 45.24 -9.13
CA LEU A 18 -13.98 46.23 -8.09
C LEU A 18 -12.49 46.42 -7.83
N ASN A 19 -11.91 47.50 -8.36
CA ASN A 19 -10.52 47.89 -8.13
C ASN A 19 -10.49 49.11 -7.20
N ILE A 20 -9.79 49.03 -6.10
CA ILE A 20 -9.51 50.14 -5.19
C ILE A 20 -7.99 50.33 -5.15
N GLY A 21 -7.45 51.19 -6.01
CA GLY A 21 -6.03 51.37 -6.16
C GLY A 21 -5.32 50.09 -6.60
N GLU A 22 -4.15 49.83 -6.07
CA GLU A 22 -3.40 48.56 -6.30
C GLU A 22 -3.87 47.40 -5.42
N THR A 23 -4.79 47.65 -4.50
CA THR A 23 -5.34 46.64 -3.57
C THR A 23 -6.84 46.43 -3.81
N THR A 24 -7.23 45.26 -4.24
CA THR A 24 -8.65 44.91 -4.35
C THR A 24 -9.16 44.42 -2.99
N ILE A 25 -10.07 45.22 -2.40
CA ILE A 25 -10.75 44.83 -1.17
C ILE A 25 -12.25 44.74 -1.46
N ILE A 26 -12.79 43.52 -1.49
CA ILE A 26 -14.23 43.33 -1.37
C ILE A 26 -14.50 43.08 0.11
N SER A 27 -14.88 44.11 0.84
CA SER A 27 -15.36 43.96 2.17
C SER A 27 -16.89 44.03 2.14
N VAL A 28 -17.54 42.92 2.33
CA VAL A 28 -19.00 42.85 2.37
C VAL A 28 -19.37 42.34 3.76
N GLY A 29 -19.98 43.19 4.54
CA GLY A 29 -20.43 42.86 5.89
C GLY A 29 -21.81 42.21 5.85
N ALA A 30 -21.90 41.07 6.47
CA ALA A 30 -23.07 40.28 6.87
C ALA A 30 -23.69 39.30 5.86
N SER A 31 -23.82 38.17 6.32
CA SER A 31 -24.73 37.04 6.30
C SER A 31 -24.65 35.97 5.22
N ALA A 32 -24.42 36.20 4.00
CA ALA A 32 -24.07 35.17 3.00
C ALA A 32 -23.78 35.74 1.62
N TYR A 33 -22.78 35.20 0.95
CA TYR A 33 -22.51 35.46 -0.48
C TYR A 33 -22.84 34.21 -1.25
N ASN A 34 -23.72 34.31 -2.23
CA ASN A 34 -23.98 33.26 -3.19
C ASN A 34 -23.25 33.61 -4.49
N ILE A 35 -22.18 32.88 -4.80
CA ILE A 35 -21.50 32.93 -6.09
C ILE A 35 -22.07 31.78 -6.91
N ALA A 36 -23.03 32.08 -7.78
CA ALA A 36 -23.71 31.07 -8.60
C ALA A 36 -22.83 30.52 -9.74
N GLN A 37 -21.61 31.04 -9.91
CA GLN A 37 -20.66 30.61 -10.93
C GLN A 37 -19.33 30.18 -10.28
N PRO A 38 -18.48 29.40 -10.96
CA PRO A 38 -17.18 28.99 -10.44
C PRO A 38 -16.33 30.20 -10.00
N LEU A 39 -15.84 30.18 -8.77
CA LEU A 39 -14.87 31.14 -8.26
C LEU A 39 -13.47 30.66 -8.61
N ASN A 40 -12.75 31.44 -9.43
CA ASN A 40 -11.34 31.18 -9.73
C ASN A 40 -10.45 32.15 -8.93
N VAL A 41 -9.67 31.60 -7.99
CA VAL A 41 -8.66 32.32 -7.23
C VAL A 41 -7.29 31.95 -7.77
N GLN A 42 -6.64 32.90 -8.45
CA GLN A 42 -5.37 32.65 -9.13
C GLN A 42 -4.14 32.61 -8.21
N THR A 43 -4.26 33.04 -6.95
CA THR A 43 -3.14 33.09 -6.01
C THR A 43 -3.48 32.31 -4.73
N THR A 44 -3.78 32.99 -3.63
CA THR A 44 -4.04 32.38 -2.33
C THR A 44 -5.45 32.67 -1.86
N SER A 45 -6.15 31.66 -1.40
CA SER A 45 -7.37 31.79 -0.60
C SER A 45 -7.09 31.46 0.86
N THR A 46 -7.50 32.31 1.77
CA THR A 46 -7.38 32.07 3.21
C THR A 46 -8.78 32.05 3.83
N PHE A 47 -9.09 30.96 4.50
CA PHE A 47 -10.28 30.83 5.33
C PHE A 47 -9.82 30.92 6.78
N THR A 48 -10.26 31.95 7.51
CA THR A 48 -9.91 32.12 8.93
C THR A 48 -10.84 31.36 9.87
N ASP A 49 -11.89 30.78 9.32
CA ASP A 49 -12.90 30.01 10.01
C ASP A 49 -13.21 28.73 9.23
N THR A 50 -14.27 28.02 9.58
CA THR A 50 -14.66 26.76 8.94
C THR A 50 -15.03 26.94 7.47
N ALA A 51 -14.42 26.15 6.59
CA ALA A 51 -14.85 26.01 5.20
C ALA A 51 -15.58 24.66 5.05
N THR A 52 -16.82 24.69 4.57
CA THR A 52 -17.60 23.47 4.27
C THR A 52 -17.71 23.28 2.77
N PHE A 53 -17.45 22.07 2.31
CA PHE A 53 -17.57 21.67 0.91
C PHE A 53 -18.57 20.51 0.84
N ASP A 54 -19.71 20.74 0.21
CA ASP A 54 -20.75 19.72 0.02
C ASP A 54 -20.43 18.73 -1.10
N GLY A 55 -19.43 19.04 -1.92
CA GLY A 55 -18.95 18.21 -3.01
C GLY A 55 -17.51 17.71 -2.83
N ALA A 56 -16.97 17.13 -3.89
CA ALA A 56 -15.59 16.65 -3.89
C ALA A 56 -14.56 17.79 -3.79
N VAL A 57 -13.53 17.60 -2.98
CA VAL A 57 -12.36 18.48 -2.93
C VAL A 57 -11.21 17.78 -3.64
N THR A 58 -10.68 18.41 -4.69
CA THR A 58 -9.49 17.91 -5.41
C THR A 58 -8.31 18.82 -5.10
N VAL A 59 -7.23 18.23 -4.56
CA VAL A 59 -5.97 18.91 -4.30
C VAL A 59 -4.95 18.40 -5.32
N GLY A 60 -4.53 19.23 -6.26
CA GLY A 60 -3.56 18.88 -7.30
C GLY A 60 -2.10 18.80 -6.82
N GLY A 61 -1.82 19.20 -5.59
CA GLY A 61 -0.50 19.20 -4.97
C GLY A 61 -0.53 18.60 -3.57
N ALA A 62 0.48 18.92 -2.75
CA ALA A 62 0.52 18.48 -1.36
C ALA A 62 -0.59 19.13 -0.52
N ALA A 63 -1.28 18.35 0.30
CA ALA A 63 -2.16 18.85 1.37
C ALA A 63 -1.46 18.69 2.72
N THR A 64 -1.33 19.79 3.47
CA THR A 64 -0.81 19.76 4.85
C THR A 64 -1.99 19.97 5.79
N LEU A 65 -2.27 18.97 6.62
CA LEU A 65 -3.37 18.97 7.58
C LEU A 65 -2.82 18.82 9.00
N GLY A 66 -3.25 19.66 9.93
CA GLY A 66 -2.92 19.49 11.35
C GLY A 66 -3.58 18.23 11.93
N SER A 67 -4.77 17.88 11.43
CA SER A 67 -5.49 16.63 11.70
C SER A 67 -6.42 16.31 10.55
N ALA A 68 -6.74 15.04 10.34
CA ALA A 68 -7.77 14.60 9.41
C ALA A 68 -8.65 13.54 10.05
N THR A 69 -9.97 13.68 9.91
CA THR A 69 -10.94 12.65 10.28
C THR A 69 -11.64 12.19 9.02
N VAL A 70 -11.55 10.88 8.74
CA VAL A 70 -12.22 10.24 7.60
C VAL A 70 -13.31 9.33 8.16
N SER A 71 -14.57 9.71 7.98
CA SER A 71 -15.72 8.92 8.48
C SER A 71 -16.10 7.75 7.56
N GLY A 72 -15.57 7.72 6.34
CA GLY A 72 -15.78 6.66 5.36
C GLY A 72 -14.48 5.94 5.01
N ALA A 73 -14.47 5.26 3.87
CA ALA A 73 -13.27 4.61 3.38
C ALA A 73 -12.20 5.63 2.96
N ALA A 74 -10.95 5.39 3.34
CA ALA A 74 -9.79 6.07 2.78
C ALA A 74 -9.08 5.12 1.81
N LEU A 75 -8.82 5.57 0.58
CA LEU A 75 -8.08 4.80 -0.41
C LEU A 75 -6.73 5.47 -0.67
N PHE A 76 -5.67 4.75 -0.40
CA PHE A 76 -4.30 5.15 -0.72
C PHE A 76 -3.79 4.31 -1.90
N ASN A 77 -3.62 4.93 -3.06
CA ASN A 77 -3.18 4.26 -4.29
C ASN A 77 -1.64 4.12 -4.39
N SER A 78 -0.92 4.48 -3.34
CA SER A 78 0.53 4.43 -3.27
C SER A 78 0.99 4.12 -1.85
N THR A 79 2.30 3.97 -1.68
CA THR A 79 2.90 3.75 -0.35
C THR A 79 2.56 4.87 0.62
N THR A 80 2.13 4.50 1.82
CA THR A 80 1.81 5.43 2.90
C THR A 80 2.82 5.26 4.03
N GLU A 81 3.43 6.36 4.48
CA GLU A 81 4.36 6.37 5.61
C GLU A 81 3.70 6.96 6.85
N PHE A 82 3.78 6.25 7.97
CA PHE A 82 3.35 6.71 9.29
C PHE A 82 4.57 6.88 10.20
N LYS A 83 5.03 8.12 10.40
CA LYS A 83 6.26 8.41 11.16
C LYS A 83 6.14 8.27 12.66
N ALA A 84 4.94 8.45 13.20
CA ALA A 84 4.68 8.40 14.64
C ALA A 84 3.98 7.11 15.11
N GLY A 85 3.88 6.12 14.24
CA GLY A 85 3.14 4.89 14.50
C GLY A 85 1.70 4.95 14.01
N ILE A 86 1.03 3.82 14.13
CA ILE A 86 -0.37 3.64 13.74
C ILE A 86 -1.06 2.74 14.77
N ASP A 87 -2.25 3.14 15.22
CA ASP A 87 -3.13 2.31 16.05
C ASP A 87 -4.25 1.77 15.16
N ILE A 88 -4.30 0.46 15.01
CA ILE A 88 -5.25 -0.23 14.14
C ILE A 88 -6.00 -1.27 14.96
N GLN A 89 -7.32 -1.12 15.09
CA GLN A 89 -8.16 -2.09 15.78
C GLN A 89 -8.27 -3.43 15.04
N GLN A 90 -8.26 -3.40 13.70
CA GLN A 90 -8.35 -4.60 12.87
C GLN A 90 -7.69 -4.36 11.51
N VAL A 91 -6.94 -5.35 11.02
CA VAL A 91 -6.45 -5.43 9.66
C VAL A 91 -7.09 -6.62 8.97
N ILE A 92 -7.72 -6.39 7.83
CA ILE A 92 -8.16 -7.45 6.91
C ILE A 92 -7.19 -7.43 5.74
N GLU A 93 -6.40 -8.49 5.62
CA GLU A 93 -5.44 -8.66 4.54
C GLU A 93 -6.00 -9.62 3.49
N THR A 94 -5.81 -9.30 2.21
CA THR A 94 -6.19 -10.20 1.12
C THR A 94 -5.03 -11.13 0.80
N ALA A 95 -5.26 -12.43 0.95
CA ALA A 95 -4.29 -13.45 0.53
C ALA A 95 -4.31 -13.60 -1.00
N ASN A 96 -3.13 -13.77 -1.61
CA ASN A 96 -3.01 -14.24 -2.99
C ASN A 96 -3.27 -15.75 -3.01
N VAL A 97 -4.45 -16.15 -3.47
CA VAL A 97 -4.87 -17.57 -3.55
C VAL A 97 -4.61 -18.10 -4.95
N SER A 98 -3.83 -19.17 -5.06
CA SER A 98 -3.41 -19.77 -6.33
C SER A 98 -3.77 -21.26 -6.38
N ALA A 99 -4.35 -21.70 -7.47
CA ALA A 99 -4.61 -23.11 -7.78
C ALA A 99 -3.49 -23.72 -8.67
N ILE A 100 -2.38 -23.01 -8.90
CA ILE A 100 -1.25 -23.51 -9.66
C ILE A 100 -0.51 -24.58 -8.85
N VAL A 101 -0.22 -25.72 -9.47
CA VAL A 101 0.54 -26.80 -8.84
C VAL A 101 2.01 -26.40 -8.76
N ILE A 102 2.60 -26.46 -7.57
CA ILE A 102 4.02 -26.21 -7.37
C ILE A 102 4.79 -27.47 -7.79
N GLY A 103 5.78 -27.32 -8.66
CA GLY A 103 6.58 -28.44 -9.13
C GLY A 103 5.85 -29.41 -10.07
N GLY A 104 4.80 -28.94 -10.75
CA GLY A 104 3.86 -29.80 -11.53
C GLY A 104 4.41 -30.39 -12.82
N ASP A 105 5.62 -30.15 -13.23
CA ASP A 105 6.27 -30.75 -14.41
C ASP A 105 6.94 -32.12 -14.14
N GLY A 106 6.98 -32.54 -12.86
CA GLY A 106 7.44 -33.88 -12.45
C GLY A 106 8.94 -34.15 -12.62
N THR A 107 9.73 -33.21 -13.08
CA THR A 107 11.11 -33.49 -13.49
C THR A 107 12.20 -32.74 -12.70
N SER A 108 11.86 -31.72 -11.93
CA SER A 108 12.85 -30.90 -11.22
C SER A 108 12.23 -30.22 -9.99
N VAL A 109 13.08 -29.72 -9.10
CA VAL A 109 12.66 -28.80 -8.04
C VAL A 109 11.83 -27.68 -8.68
N GLY A 110 10.55 -27.61 -8.35
CA GLY A 110 9.67 -26.59 -8.89
C GLY A 110 10.08 -25.19 -8.41
N ASN A 111 9.98 -24.20 -9.27
CA ASN A 111 10.16 -22.82 -8.87
C ASN A 111 8.80 -22.19 -8.67
N THR A 112 8.62 -21.47 -7.56
CA THR A 112 7.46 -20.65 -7.33
C THR A 112 7.87 -19.26 -6.90
N THR A 113 7.04 -18.26 -7.23
CA THR A 113 7.33 -16.88 -6.91
C THR A 113 6.40 -16.37 -5.80
N PHE A 114 6.92 -15.49 -4.98
CA PHE A 114 6.16 -14.68 -4.05
C PHE A 114 6.28 -13.21 -4.46
N ASP A 115 5.22 -12.68 -5.05
CA ASP A 115 5.15 -11.30 -5.49
C ASP A 115 4.60 -10.44 -4.36
N VAL A 116 5.48 -9.74 -3.61
CA VAL A 116 5.09 -9.01 -2.38
C VAL A 116 4.17 -7.82 -2.64
N LEU A 117 4.11 -7.32 -3.86
CA LEU A 117 3.17 -6.26 -4.25
C LEU A 117 1.72 -6.79 -4.44
N GLU A 118 1.53 -8.11 -4.39
CA GLU A 118 0.21 -8.76 -4.44
C GLU A 118 -0.33 -9.11 -3.04
N GLY A 119 0.46 -8.91 -1.99
CA GLY A 119 0.08 -9.16 -0.60
C GLY A 119 1.17 -9.86 0.20
N ALA A 120 0.99 -9.98 1.51
CA ALA A 120 1.95 -10.63 2.40
C ALA A 120 1.62 -12.11 2.68
N VAL A 121 0.49 -12.60 2.17
CA VAL A 121 0.07 -14.01 2.29
C VAL A 121 -0.15 -14.61 0.91
N LYS A 122 0.52 -15.73 0.61
CA LYS A 122 0.26 -16.53 -0.59
C LYS A 122 -0.17 -17.93 -0.21
N TYR A 123 -1.31 -18.37 -0.76
CA TYR A 123 -1.86 -19.69 -0.49
C TYR A 123 -2.02 -20.49 -1.78
N HIS A 124 -1.30 -21.58 -1.88
CA HIS A 124 -1.47 -22.58 -2.94
C HIS A 124 -2.47 -23.65 -2.50
N THR A 125 -3.65 -23.64 -3.14
CA THR A 125 -4.75 -24.60 -2.85
C THR A 125 -4.58 -25.92 -3.57
N ALA A 126 -3.81 -25.97 -4.66
CA ALA A 126 -3.46 -27.22 -5.32
C ALA A 126 -2.32 -27.91 -4.56
N ASN A 127 -2.41 -29.24 -4.48
CA ASN A 127 -1.36 -30.03 -3.83
C ASN A 127 -0.01 -29.87 -4.54
N VAL A 128 1.04 -29.71 -3.76
CA VAL A 128 2.40 -29.69 -4.28
C VAL A 128 2.76 -31.02 -4.92
N ALA A 129 3.52 -30.98 -6.02
CA ALA A 129 3.92 -32.15 -6.80
C ALA A 129 5.43 -32.44 -6.74
N ASN A 130 6.22 -31.55 -6.18
CA ASN A 130 7.67 -31.69 -6.01
C ASN A 130 8.20 -30.74 -4.93
N ASN A 131 9.44 -30.94 -4.48
CA ASN A 131 10.16 -29.93 -3.71
C ASN A 131 10.33 -28.66 -4.55
N TRP A 132 10.43 -27.50 -3.88
CA TRP A 132 10.46 -26.24 -4.61
C TRP A 132 11.47 -25.22 -4.07
N THR A 133 11.83 -24.29 -4.95
CA THR A 133 12.52 -23.04 -4.64
C THR A 133 11.50 -21.92 -4.56
N LEU A 134 11.50 -21.14 -3.47
CA LEU A 134 10.69 -19.93 -3.34
C LEU A 134 11.51 -18.72 -3.75
N ASN A 135 11.10 -18.02 -4.81
CA ASN A 135 11.70 -16.76 -5.22
C ASN A 135 10.82 -15.59 -4.80
N VAL A 136 11.29 -14.77 -3.85
CA VAL A 136 10.59 -13.56 -3.37
C VAL A 136 11.06 -12.36 -4.17
N ARG A 137 10.09 -11.58 -4.69
CA ARG A 137 10.36 -10.40 -5.51
C ARG A 137 9.25 -9.36 -5.34
N GLY A 138 9.42 -8.13 -5.86
CA GLY A 138 8.34 -7.14 -5.92
C GLY A 138 7.16 -7.67 -6.73
N ASN A 139 7.39 -7.96 -8.02
CA ASN A 139 6.50 -8.70 -8.93
C ASN A 139 7.30 -9.17 -10.16
N SER A 140 6.63 -9.57 -11.26
CA SER A 140 7.30 -10.05 -12.47
C SER A 140 8.24 -9.02 -13.15
N THR A 141 8.10 -7.74 -12.86
CA THR A 141 8.89 -6.64 -13.46
C THR A 141 9.58 -5.75 -12.44
N VAL A 142 9.29 -5.92 -11.16
CA VAL A 142 9.81 -5.09 -10.07
C VAL A 142 10.58 -5.96 -9.10
N MET A 143 11.83 -5.61 -8.86
CA MET A 143 12.70 -6.30 -7.90
C MET A 143 12.30 -5.93 -6.46
N LEU A 144 12.43 -6.87 -5.52
CA LEU A 144 12.26 -6.61 -4.09
C LEU A 144 13.26 -5.53 -3.62
N ASP A 145 14.45 -5.51 -4.20
CA ASP A 145 15.47 -4.52 -3.86
C ASP A 145 15.01 -3.08 -4.09
N SER A 146 14.19 -2.85 -5.12
CA SER A 146 13.61 -1.52 -5.39
C SER A 146 12.40 -1.18 -4.51
N VAL A 147 11.72 -2.18 -3.95
CA VAL A 147 10.56 -2.00 -3.06
C VAL A 147 10.99 -1.65 -1.63
N MET A 148 12.11 -2.23 -1.18
CA MET A 148 12.61 -2.07 0.18
C MET A 148 13.80 -1.11 0.22
N SER A 149 13.83 -0.21 1.20
CA SER A 149 15.03 0.55 1.57
C SER A 149 15.87 -0.24 2.57
N THR A 150 17.18 0.03 2.63
CA THR A 150 18.06 -0.53 3.68
C THR A 150 17.50 -0.20 5.07
N GLY A 151 17.40 -1.22 5.93
CA GLY A 151 16.77 -1.15 7.24
C GLY A 151 15.28 -1.51 7.24
N ASN A 152 14.62 -1.62 6.07
CA ASN A 152 13.24 -2.09 6.02
C ASN A 152 13.16 -3.59 6.34
N THR A 153 12.04 -3.97 6.94
CA THR A 153 11.69 -5.35 7.25
C THR A 153 10.35 -5.69 6.62
N LEU A 154 10.26 -6.88 6.05
CA LEU A 154 9.05 -7.44 5.45
C LEU A 154 8.75 -8.79 6.12
N SER A 155 7.49 -9.01 6.52
CA SER A 155 7.00 -10.31 6.97
C SER A 155 6.06 -10.88 5.91
N LEU A 156 6.18 -12.18 5.65
CA LEU A 156 5.31 -12.88 4.69
C LEU A 156 5.02 -14.31 5.14
N SER A 157 3.90 -14.84 4.66
CA SER A 157 3.47 -16.22 4.89
C SER A 157 3.18 -16.91 3.57
N TYR A 158 3.81 -18.05 3.36
CA TYR A 158 3.62 -18.91 2.19
C TYR A 158 2.97 -20.21 2.63
N ILE A 159 1.77 -20.51 2.13
CA ILE A 159 0.97 -21.67 2.52
C ILE A 159 0.92 -22.64 1.34
N ALA A 160 1.31 -23.90 1.59
CA ALA A 160 1.34 -24.97 0.60
C ALA A 160 0.45 -26.12 1.03
N SER A 161 -0.47 -26.56 0.14
CA SER A 161 -1.27 -27.76 0.35
C SER A 161 -0.47 -29.00 -0.02
N GLN A 162 -0.52 -30.01 0.85
CA GLN A 162 0.15 -31.29 0.65
C GLN A 162 -0.83 -32.37 0.18
N ASN A 163 -0.34 -33.33 -0.59
CA ASN A 163 -1.13 -34.53 -0.91
C ASN A 163 -0.98 -35.62 0.15
N ALA A 164 -1.83 -36.65 0.06
CA ALA A 164 -1.91 -37.71 1.08
C ALA A 164 -0.66 -38.64 1.11
N THR A 165 0.21 -38.60 0.09
CA THR A 165 1.28 -39.61 -0.06
C THR A 165 2.67 -39.01 -0.07
N ASN A 166 2.82 -37.75 -0.48
CA ASN A 166 4.11 -37.11 -0.62
C ASN A 166 4.26 -35.97 0.38
N THR A 167 5.45 -35.79 0.88
CA THR A 167 5.81 -34.79 1.90
C THR A 167 6.82 -33.82 1.33
N PHE A 168 6.45 -33.15 0.23
CA PHE A 168 7.30 -32.16 -0.42
C PHE A 168 7.45 -30.91 0.43
N TYR A 169 8.56 -30.22 0.31
CA TYR A 169 8.89 -29.06 1.11
C TYR A 169 9.73 -28.04 0.33
N GLN A 170 9.81 -26.84 0.87
CA GLN A 170 10.70 -25.81 0.32
C GLN A 170 12.16 -26.17 0.63
N THR A 171 12.96 -26.36 -0.41
CA THR A 171 14.39 -26.70 -0.30
C THR A 171 15.28 -25.47 -0.38
N ASN A 172 14.93 -24.52 -1.23
CA ASN A 172 15.75 -23.34 -1.51
C ASN A 172 14.93 -22.07 -1.44
N MET A 173 15.63 -20.95 -1.27
CA MET A 173 15.04 -19.62 -1.34
C MET A 173 15.90 -18.71 -2.20
N GLU A 174 15.24 -17.86 -2.96
CA GLU A 174 15.82 -16.79 -3.75
C GLU A 174 15.16 -15.47 -3.42
N ILE A 175 15.89 -14.39 -3.59
CA ILE A 175 15.36 -13.03 -3.63
C ILE A 175 15.80 -12.43 -4.95
N ASP A 176 14.84 -11.97 -5.77
CA ASP A 176 15.09 -11.42 -7.09
C ASP A 176 15.93 -12.37 -7.98
N GLY A 177 15.73 -13.70 -7.87
CA GLY A 177 16.47 -14.73 -8.58
C GLY A 177 17.87 -15.02 -8.03
N ASN A 178 18.28 -14.39 -6.94
CA ASN A 178 19.57 -14.65 -6.31
C ASN A 178 19.38 -15.53 -5.08
N ALA A 179 20.16 -16.61 -4.98
CA ALA A 179 20.06 -17.55 -3.88
C ALA A 179 20.36 -16.89 -2.52
N VAL A 180 19.50 -17.15 -1.54
CA VAL A 180 19.69 -16.75 -0.15
C VAL A 180 19.49 -17.95 0.77
N THR A 181 20.21 -17.96 1.89
CA THR A 181 20.09 -19.02 2.89
C THR A 181 19.35 -18.47 4.10
N PRO A 182 18.09 -18.87 4.34
CA PRO A 182 17.37 -18.48 5.53
C PRO A 182 18.03 -19.02 6.80
N LYS A 183 17.98 -18.24 7.86
CA LYS A 183 18.25 -18.71 9.23
C LYS A 183 16.96 -19.31 9.76
N TRP A 184 16.89 -20.62 9.81
CA TRP A 184 15.72 -21.35 10.23
C TRP A 184 15.56 -21.37 11.75
N GLN A 185 14.31 -21.32 12.20
CA GLN A 185 13.96 -21.47 13.61
C GLN A 185 14.52 -22.79 14.17
N GLY A 186 15.11 -22.75 15.37
CA GLY A 186 15.72 -23.92 15.98
C GLY A 186 16.97 -24.43 15.26
N ASN A 187 17.54 -23.64 14.33
CA ASN A 187 18.70 -24.02 13.51
C ASN A 187 18.47 -25.29 12.68
N SER A 188 17.21 -25.55 12.29
CA SER A 188 16.81 -26.74 11.53
C SER A 188 16.00 -26.31 10.31
N ALA A 189 16.57 -26.50 9.12
CA ALA A 189 15.84 -26.30 7.87
C ALA A 189 14.75 -27.40 7.70
N PRO A 190 13.66 -27.11 6.95
CA PRO A 190 12.68 -28.11 6.60
C PRO A 190 13.31 -29.33 5.93
N THR A 191 12.83 -30.54 6.29
CA THR A 191 13.27 -31.81 5.69
C THR A 191 12.11 -32.59 5.10
N ALA A 192 10.86 -32.23 5.41
CA ALA A 192 9.64 -32.82 4.89
C ALA A 192 8.48 -31.84 5.03
N GLY A 193 7.45 -32.02 4.21
CA GLY A 193 6.12 -31.47 4.43
C GLY A 193 5.26 -32.37 5.32
N ASN A 194 4.01 -31.98 5.57
CA ASN A 194 3.03 -32.75 6.36
C ASN A 194 1.95 -33.33 5.42
N ALA A 195 1.94 -34.62 5.23
CA ALA A 195 1.02 -35.28 4.30
C ALA A 195 -0.46 -34.97 4.63
N ASP A 196 -1.28 -34.80 3.59
CA ASP A 196 -2.72 -34.55 3.65
C ASP A 196 -3.13 -33.33 4.47
N SER A 197 -2.33 -32.26 4.39
CA SER A 197 -2.41 -31.16 5.32
C SER A 197 -1.89 -29.86 4.70
N LEU A 198 -1.64 -28.84 5.52
CA LEU A 198 -1.08 -27.55 5.11
C LEU A 198 0.27 -27.32 5.79
N ASP A 199 1.22 -26.88 5.00
CA ASP A 199 2.49 -26.34 5.50
C ASP A 199 2.52 -24.83 5.35
N VAL A 200 2.82 -24.14 6.44
CA VAL A 200 2.98 -22.68 6.46
C VAL A 200 4.45 -22.34 6.66
N TYR A 201 5.01 -21.66 5.70
CA TYR A 201 6.35 -21.09 5.77
C TYR A 201 6.23 -19.60 6.08
N SER A 202 6.73 -19.18 7.21
CA SER A 202 6.75 -17.77 7.62
C SER A 202 8.17 -17.23 7.52
N PHE A 203 8.29 -16.04 6.91
CA PHE A 203 9.57 -15.39 6.73
C PHE A 203 9.55 -13.97 7.25
N THR A 204 10.68 -13.56 7.84
CA THR A 204 11.01 -12.16 8.07
C THR A 204 12.25 -11.83 7.27
N ILE A 205 12.14 -10.90 6.33
CA ILE A 205 13.19 -10.48 5.42
C ILE A 205 13.63 -9.08 5.82
N ILE A 206 14.89 -8.90 6.14
CA ILE A 206 15.49 -7.63 6.54
C ILE A 206 16.49 -7.23 5.45
N LYS A 207 16.29 -6.08 4.80
CA LYS A 207 17.27 -5.55 3.86
C LYS A 207 18.39 -4.85 4.61
N THR A 208 19.60 -5.39 4.53
CA THR A 208 20.78 -4.88 5.26
C THR A 208 21.69 -3.99 4.41
N ALA A 209 21.67 -4.19 3.08
CA ALA A 209 22.33 -3.35 2.07
C ALA A 209 21.66 -3.58 0.71
N ALA A 210 22.14 -2.91 -0.35
CA ALA A 210 21.69 -3.16 -1.72
C ALA A 210 21.88 -4.64 -2.06
N ASN A 211 20.82 -5.30 -2.56
CA ASN A 211 20.78 -6.73 -2.89
C ASN A 211 21.26 -7.66 -1.75
N THR A 212 21.21 -7.21 -0.51
CA THR A 212 21.71 -7.98 0.64
C THR A 212 20.64 -8.09 1.72
N TYR A 213 20.35 -9.32 2.14
CA TYR A 213 19.24 -9.61 3.03
C TYR A 213 19.64 -10.58 4.14
N THR A 214 19.07 -10.37 5.33
CA THR A 214 18.98 -11.38 6.37
C THR A 214 17.56 -11.94 6.36
N VAL A 215 17.43 -13.25 6.21
CA VAL A 215 16.14 -13.95 6.18
C VAL A 215 16.04 -14.85 7.39
N LEU A 216 14.96 -14.70 8.16
CA LEU A 216 14.56 -15.60 9.23
C LEU A 216 13.38 -16.43 8.71
N GLY A 217 13.42 -17.74 8.86
CA GLY A 217 12.38 -18.63 8.36
C GLY A 217 11.91 -19.64 9.40
N SER A 218 10.65 -20.01 9.30
CA SER A 218 10.07 -21.14 10.04
C SER A 218 9.09 -21.91 9.16
N GLN A 219 8.95 -23.23 9.41
CA GLN A 219 7.88 -24.06 8.89
C GLN A 219 6.98 -24.49 10.04
N THR A 220 5.67 -24.34 9.87
CA THR A 220 4.65 -24.87 10.77
C THR A 220 3.76 -25.81 9.98
N GLN A 221 3.58 -27.01 10.49
CA GLN A 221 2.78 -28.08 9.89
C GLN A 221 1.43 -28.13 10.60
N PHE A 222 0.34 -28.02 9.82
CA PHE A 222 -1.04 -28.08 10.32
C PHE A 222 -1.68 -29.36 9.82
N ALA A 223 -2.40 -30.05 10.71
CA ALA A 223 -3.14 -31.26 10.42
C ALA A 223 -4.65 -31.01 10.45
#